data_c63052187264c4d15430f3f42e62c8e9
#
_entry.id   c63052187264c4d15430f3f42e62c8e9
#
_cell.length_a   1.000
_cell.length_b   1.000
_cell.length_c   1.000
_cell.angle_alpha   90.00
_cell.angle_beta   90.00
_cell.angle_gamma   90.00
#
_symmetry.space_group_name_H-M   'P 1'
#
loop_
_entity.id
_entity.type
_entity.pdbx_description
1 polymer ?
#
loop_
_entity_poly.entity_id
_entity_poly.type
_entity_poly.pdbx_seq_one_letter_code
_entity_poly.pdbx_strand_id
1 'polypeptide(L)'
;PSKIEVEKIRAAALKIKGIRDIHHIHVWAMSTTVNALTAHLVLEKEVAREQIQSVKKQFRHELEHLNIQHATLETEAEAEDCECQEC
;
A
#
# COMPACT_ATOMS: atom_id res chain seq x y z
N PRO A 1 -6.58 -13.86 -5.32
CA PRO A 1 -6.38 -12.66 -6.11
C PRO A 1 -5.48 -12.92 -7.28
N SER A 2 -5.75 -12.24 -8.32
CA SER A 2 -5.03 -12.43 -9.54
C SER A 2 -3.91 -11.41 -9.65
N LYS A 3 -3.04 -11.64 -10.62
CA LYS A 3 -2.02 -10.67 -10.93
C LYS A 3 -2.60 -9.32 -11.30
N ILE A 4 -3.76 -9.35 -11.96
CA ILE A 4 -4.38 -8.12 -12.39
C ILE A 4 -4.69 -7.25 -11.20
N GLU A 5 -5.12 -7.86 -10.11
CA GLU A 5 -5.46 -7.08 -8.93
C GLU A 5 -4.22 -6.47 -8.30
N VAL A 6 -3.11 -7.20 -8.31
CA VAL A 6 -1.88 -6.66 -7.76
C VAL A 6 -1.44 -5.44 -8.56
N GLU A 7 -1.57 -5.49 -9.87
CA GLU A 7 -1.17 -4.37 -10.68
C GLU A 7 -2.08 -3.17 -10.47
N LYS A 8 -3.36 -3.41 -10.28
CA LYS A 8 -4.27 -2.33 -9.97
C LYS A 8 -3.94 -1.70 -8.62
N ILE A 9 -3.55 -2.51 -7.67
CA ILE A 9 -3.17 -2.02 -6.36
C ILE A 9 -1.93 -1.13 -6.47
N ARG A 10 -0.95 -1.57 -7.24
CA ARG A 10 0.25 -0.78 -7.43
C ARG A 10 -0.07 0.54 -8.09
N ALA A 11 -0.90 0.50 -9.11
CA ALA A 11 -1.28 1.73 -9.81
C ALA A 11 -2.01 2.68 -8.87
N ALA A 12 -2.88 2.15 -8.03
CA ALA A 12 -3.61 2.99 -7.10
C ALA A 12 -2.66 3.64 -6.10
N ALA A 13 -1.68 2.89 -5.61
CA ALA A 13 -0.72 3.45 -4.66
C ALA A 13 0.07 4.57 -5.29
N LEU A 14 0.53 4.38 -6.51
CA LEU A 14 1.40 5.36 -7.14
C LEU A 14 0.68 6.63 -7.55
N LYS A 15 -0.64 6.63 -7.51
CA LYS A 15 -1.40 7.85 -7.74
C LYS A 15 -1.45 8.74 -6.52
N ILE A 16 -1.11 8.23 -5.37
CA ILE A 16 -1.26 8.99 -4.14
C ILE A 16 0.00 9.80 -3.90
N LYS A 17 -0.19 11.09 -3.71
CA LYS A 17 0.93 11.95 -3.42
C LYS A 17 1.59 11.51 -2.12
N GLY A 18 2.89 11.34 -2.16
CA GLY A 18 3.64 10.91 -0.99
C GLY A 18 4.08 9.46 -1.04
N ILE A 19 3.49 8.66 -1.90
CA ILE A 19 3.89 7.27 -2.04
C ILE A 19 4.81 7.17 -3.24
N ARG A 20 6.03 6.73 -2.97
CA ARG A 20 7.01 6.56 -4.02
C ARG A 20 6.94 5.17 -4.63
N ASP A 21 6.67 4.16 -3.81
CA ASP A 21 6.63 2.80 -4.32
C ASP A 21 5.86 1.95 -3.33
N ILE A 22 5.54 0.75 -3.76
CA ILE A 22 4.85 -0.22 -2.93
C ILE A 22 5.41 -1.58 -3.26
N HIS A 23 5.65 -2.40 -2.23
CA HIS A 23 6.15 -3.73 -2.45
C HIS A 23 5.64 -4.65 -1.35
N HIS A 24 5.96 -5.94 -1.47
CA HIS A 24 5.49 -6.97 -0.53
C HIS A 24 3.97 -6.98 -0.46
N ILE A 25 3.34 -6.95 -1.61
CA ILE A 25 1.88 -6.90 -1.67
C ILE A 25 1.33 -8.32 -1.57
N HIS A 26 0.50 -8.54 -0.57
CA HIS A 26 -0.21 -9.80 -0.41
C HIS A 26 -1.69 -9.49 -0.27
N VAL A 27 -2.49 -10.17 -1.09
CA VAL A 27 -3.94 -9.97 -1.08
C VAL A 27 -4.57 -11.34 -0.93
N TRP A 28 -5.55 -11.44 -0.06
CA TRP A 28 -6.26 -12.70 0.10
C TRP A 28 -7.69 -12.44 0.51
N ALA A 29 -8.54 -13.45 0.29
CA ALA A 29 -9.93 -13.36 0.68
C ALA A 29 -10.06 -13.85 2.10
N MET A 30 -10.67 -13.03 2.96
CA MET A 30 -10.99 -13.45 4.30
C MET A 30 -12.32 -14.18 4.34
N SER A 31 -13.21 -13.82 3.43
CA SER A 31 -14.50 -14.46 3.29
C SER A 31 -14.95 -14.25 1.86
N THR A 32 -16.19 -14.63 1.57
CA THR A 32 -16.68 -14.47 0.20
C THR A 32 -16.86 -13.00 -0.17
N THR A 33 -16.95 -12.12 0.83
CA THR A 33 -17.21 -10.71 0.54
C THR A 33 -16.16 -9.78 1.10
N VAL A 34 -15.13 -10.30 1.79
CA VAL A 34 -14.15 -9.45 2.44
C VAL A 34 -12.76 -9.86 2.00
N ASN A 35 -12.00 -8.91 1.51
CA ASN A 35 -10.62 -9.13 1.10
C ASN A 35 -9.69 -8.33 1.99
N ALA A 36 -8.48 -8.86 2.15
CA ALA A 36 -7.47 -8.24 3.00
C ALA A 36 -6.19 -8.09 2.21
N LEU A 37 -5.38 -7.13 2.65
CA LEU A 37 -4.13 -6.83 1.99
C LEU A 37 -3.08 -6.47 3.03
N THR A 38 -1.85 -6.90 2.80
CA THR A 38 -0.70 -6.35 3.50
C THR A 38 0.26 -5.82 2.45
N ALA A 39 0.94 -4.74 2.77
CA ALA A 39 1.88 -4.14 1.83
C ALA A 39 2.82 -3.21 2.56
N HIS A 40 3.96 -2.96 1.96
CA HIS A 40 4.92 -1.97 2.42
C HIS A 40 4.88 -0.78 1.48
N LEU A 41 4.68 0.40 2.03
CA LEU A 41 4.65 1.63 1.26
C LEU A 41 5.97 2.37 1.46
N VAL A 42 6.64 2.69 0.37
CA VAL A 42 7.84 3.50 0.42
C VAL A 42 7.40 4.93 0.21
N LEU A 43 7.68 5.78 1.17
CA LEU A 43 7.20 7.15 1.14
C LEU A 43 8.27 8.08 0.59
N GLU A 44 7.81 9.16 -0.05
CA GLU A 44 8.72 10.20 -0.48
C GLU A 44 9.40 10.83 0.71
N LYS A 45 10.60 11.36 0.49
CA LYS A 45 11.35 11.97 1.59
C LYS A 45 10.61 13.15 2.21
N GLU A 46 9.79 13.83 1.42
CA GLU A 46 9.13 15.03 1.88
C GLU A 46 7.93 14.75 2.79
N VAL A 47 7.51 13.51 2.89
CA VAL A 47 6.34 13.21 3.70
C VAL A 47 6.71 13.33 5.16
N ALA A 48 6.04 14.24 5.85
CA ALA A 48 6.27 14.43 7.26
C ALA A 48 5.54 13.35 8.05
N ARG A 49 6.04 13.11 9.27
CA ARG A 49 5.42 12.09 10.09
C ARG A 49 3.93 12.34 10.25
N GLU A 50 3.54 13.61 10.39
CA GLU A 50 2.14 13.93 10.58
C GLU A 50 1.29 13.60 9.37
N GLN A 51 1.91 13.47 8.22
CA GLN A 51 1.17 13.21 6.99
C GLN A 51 1.01 11.73 6.69
N ILE A 52 1.72 10.88 7.42
CA ILE A 52 1.72 9.45 7.10
C ILE A 52 0.31 8.88 7.23
N GLN A 53 -0.41 9.25 8.29
CA GLN A 53 -1.75 8.70 8.46
C GLN A 53 -2.68 9.15 7.34
N SER A 54 -2.52 10.38 6.87
CA SER A 54 -3.32 10.86 5.78
C SER A 54 -3.03 10.09 4.49
N VAL A 55 -1.75 9.82 4.24
CA VAL A 55 -1.37 9.04 3.06
C VAL A 55 -1.97 7.65 3.13
N LYS A 56 -1.87 7.01 4.29
CA LYS A 56 -2.46 5.68 4.44
C LYS A 56 -3.97 5.70 4.24
N LYS A 57 -4.61 6.74 4.74
CA LYS A 57 -6.06 6.84 4.62
C LYS A 57 -6.47 6.98 3.17
N GLN A 58 -5.74 7.78 2.41
CA GLN A 58 -6.04 7.94 1.00
C GLN A 58 -5.87 6.62 0.26
N PHE A 59 -4.82 5.87 0.60
CA PHE A 59 -4.61 4.60 -0.06
C PHE A 59 -5.70 3.60 0.32
N ARG A 60 -6.10 3.58 1.59
CA ARG A 60 -7.18 2.69 2.00
C ARG A 60 -8.47 3.00 1.25
N HIS A 61 -8.70 4.28 1.00
CA HIS A 61 -9.89 4.67 0.26
C HIS A 61 -9.84 4.10 -1.16
N GLU A 62 -8.68 4.17 -1.80
CA GLU A 62 -8.54 3.59 -3.12
C GLU A 62 -8.72 2.08 -3.09
N LEU A 63 -8.24 1.46 -2.03
CA LEU A 63 -8.38 0.01 -1.92
C LEU A 63 -9.84 -0.40 -1.77
N GLU A 64 -10.65 0.43 -1.14
CA GLU A 64 -12.07 0.13 -1.04
C GLU A 64 -12.71 0.07 -2.42
N HIS A 65 -12.26 0.92 -3.32
CA HIS A 65 -12.77 0.88 -4.68
C HIS A 65 -12.34 -0.41 -5.40
N LEU A 66 -11.32 -1.05 -4.90
CA LEU A 66 -10.87 -2.31 -5.46
C LEU A 66 -11.40 -3.49 -4.67
N ASN A 67 -12.37 -3.24 -3.79
CA ASN A 67 -13.02 -4.27 -3.01
C ASN A 67 -12.07 -4.90 -1.99
N ILE A 68 -11.22 -4.09 -1.40
CA ILE A 68 -10.32 -4.53 -0.33
C ILE A 68 -10.67 -3.74 0.91
N GLN A 69 -11.21 -4.43 1.92
CA GLN A 69 -11.74 -3.77 3.10
C GLN A 69 -10.76 -3.68 4.25
N HIS A 70 -9.81 -4.60 4.30
CA HIS A 70 -8.83 -4.61 5.38
C HIS A 70 -7.44 -4.47 4.81
N ALA A 71 -6.71 -3.47 5.26
CA ALA A 71 -5.37 -3.24 4.77
C ALA A 71 -4.44 -2.98 5.94
N THR A 72 -3.38 -3.76 6.02
CA THR A 72 -2.32 -3.54 6.98
C THR A 72 -1.14 -2.97 6.21
N LEU A 73 -0.79 -1.75 6.50
CA LEU A 73 0.19 -1.01 5.73
C LEU A 73 1.36 -0.63 6.62
N GLU A 74 2.55 -1.01 6.19
CA GLU A 74 3.77 -0.56 6.84
C GLU A 74 4.44 0.45 5.94
N THR A 75 5.05 1.46 6.54
CA THR A 75 5.67 2.51 5.76
C THR A 75 7.18 2.50 5.99
N GLU A 76 7.90 2.87 4.95
CA GLU A 76 9.35 2.95 4.99
C GLU A 76 9.76 4.28 4.40
N ALA A 77 10.83 4.84 4.94
CA ALA A 77 11.39 6.04 4.35
C ALA A 77 12.19 5.65 3.12
N GLU A 78 12.15 6.52 2.13
CA GLU A 78 12.81 6.23 0.88
C GLU A 78 14.29 5.93 1.08
N ALA A 79 14.93 6.64 1.97
CA ALA A 79 16.36 6.55 2.11
C ALA A 79 16.84 5.34 2.89
N GLU A 80 15.91 4.60 3.51
CA GLU A 80 16.33 3.53 4.42
C GLU A 80 15.95 2.17 3.96
N ASP A 81 15.38 2.04 2.82
CA ASP A 81 14.82 0.76 2.45
C ASP A 81 15.84 -0.21 1.93
N CYS A 82 17.03 0.23 1.70
CA CYS A 82 17.97 -0.63 1.00
C CYS A 82 18.41 -1.82 1.79
N GLU A 83 18.26 -1.81 3.08
CA GLU A 83 18.60 -3.00 3.82
C GLU A 83 17.61 -4.08 3.68
N CYS A 84 16.49 -3.78 3.18
CA CYS A 84 15.41 -4.73 3.16
C CYS A 84 15.49 -5.57 1.91
N GLN A 85 16.47 -6.43 1.87
CA GLN A 85 16.69 -7.20 0.68
C GLN A 85 15.60 -8.20 0.43
N GLU A 86 14.99 -8.66 1.47
CA GLU A 86 13.88 -9.58 1.28
C GLU A 86 12.70 -8.91 0.63
N CYS A 87 12.73 -7.65 0.54
CA CYS A 87 11.62 -6.93 -0.07
C CYS A 87 11.49 -7.22 -1.55
#